data_a9dcab5a352f8916fe08d02d5b1a71a8
#
_entry.id   a9dcab5a352f8916fe08d02d5b1a71a8
#
_cell.length_a   1.000
_cell.length_b   1.000
_cell.length_c   1.000
_cell.angle_alpha   90.00
_cell.angle_beta   90.00
_cell.angle_gamma   90.00
#
_symmetry.space_group_name_H-M   'P 1'
#
loop_
_entity.id
_entity.type
_entity.pdbx_description
1 polymer ?
#
loop_
_entity_poly.entity_id
_entity_poly.type
_entity_poly.pdbx_seq_one_letter_code
_entity_poly.pdbx_strand_id
1 'polypeptide(L)'
;DPIYLLKAIKNNTEIKNMINAHILDGVALTKFLFWIKKINKKKITEVEAAKKLENFRKLNKNFLYPSFDTIAGSGKNGAIVHYRAKKEKCRTIKRNDIFLCDSGGQYKYGTTDVTRTICFSNQNQKIKNICMFRLEMNQAISSIN
;
A
#
# COMPACT_ATOMS: atom_id res chain seq x y z
N ASP A 1 2.40 -2.17 31.18
CA ASP A 1 1.05 -1.62 31.27
C ASP A 1 0.04 -2.71 30.92
N PRO A 2 -0.81 -3.18 31.87
CA PRO A 2 -1.78 -4.25 31.64
C PRO A 2 -2.83 -3.88 30.56
N ILE A 3 -3.14 -2.60 30.40
CA ILE A 3 -4.05 -2.12 29.34
C ILE A 3 -3.50 -2.42 27.96
N TYR A 4 -2.19 -2.36 27.79
CA TYR A 4 -1.53 -2.65 26.52
C TYR A 4 -1.76 -4.11 26.08
N LEU A 5 -1.63 -5.05 27.01
CA LEU A 5 -1.90 -6.47 26.77
C LEU A 5 -3.36 -6.74 26.46
N LEU A 6 -4.27 -6.16 27.24
CA LEU A 6 -5.72 -6.29 27.01
C LEU A 6 -6.13 -5.73 25.63
N LYS A 7 -5.53 -4.62 25.23
CA LYS A 7 -5.80 -4.00 23.93
C LYS A 7 -5.20 -4.78 22.74
N ALA A 8 -4.17 -5.57 22.96
CA ALA A 8 -3.57 -6.42 21.93
C ALA A 8 -4.49 -7.58 21.52
N ILE A 9 -5.33 -8.07 22.43
CA ILE A 9 -6.27 -9.17 22.19
C ILE A 9 -7.60 -8.56 21.73
N LYS A 10 -7.97 -8.81 20.46
CA LYS A 10 -9.20 -8.30 19.84
C LYS A 10 -10.36 -9.24 20.10
N ASN A 11 -11.53 -8.68 20.39
CA ASN A 11 -12.78 -9.44 20.45
C ASN A 11 -13.33 -9.73 19.04
N ASN A 12 -14.36 -10.58 18.95
CA ASN A 12 -14.97 -10.99 17.69
C ASN A 12 -15.53 -9.82 16.87
N THR A 13 -16.06 -8.79 17.53
CA THR A 13 -16.60 -7.60 16.86
C THR A 13 -15.47 -6.78 16.24
N GLU A 14 -14.37 -6.58 16.95
CA GLU A 14 -13.20 -5.89 16.46
C GLU A 14 -12.56 -6.63 15.27
N ILE A 15 -12.44 -7.95 15.35
CA ILE A 15 -11.92 -8.80 14.26
C ILE A 15 -12.80 -8.65 13.02
N LYS A 16 -14.12 -8.80 13.15
CA LYS A 16 -15.06 -8.66 12.05
C LYS A 16 -14.99 -7.28 11.40
N ASN A 17 -14.89 -6.24 12.19
CA ASN A 17 -14.78 -4.86 11.70
C ASN A 17 -13.44 -4.59 11.02
N MET A 18 -12.35 -5.17 11.51
CA MET A 18 -11.04 -5.10 10.87
C MET A 18 -11.06 -5.77 9.49
N ILE A 19 -11.65 -6.97 9.38
CA ILE A 19 -11.83 -7.67 8.11
C ILE A 19 -12.62 -6.80 7.13
N ASN A 20 -13.74 -6.23 7.56
CA ASN A 20 -14.56 -5.36 6.74
C ASN A 20 -13.81 -4.11 6.28
N ALA A 21 -13.03 -3.48 7.16
CA ALA A 21 -12.20 -2.33 6.80
C ALA A 21 -11.18 -2.70 5.70
N HIS A 22 -10.54 -3.87 5.80
CA HIS A 22 -9.60 -4.35 4.78
C HIS A 22 -10.28 -4.68 3.44
N ILE A 23 -11.51 -5.20 3.45
CA ILE A 23 -12.29 -5.41 2.23
C ILE A 23 -12.58 -4.08 1.55
N LEU A 24 -13.04 -3.08 2.30
CA LEU A 24 -13.34 -1.74 1.75
C LEU A 24 -12.08 -1.05 1.21
N ASP A 25 -10.99 -1.12 1.94
CA ASP A 25 -9.71 -0.58 1.52
C ASP A 25 -9.14 -1.31 0.30
N GLY A 26 -9.29 -2.64 0.28
CA GLY A 26 -8.90 -3.47 -0.85
C GLY A 26 -9.57 -3.07 -2.17
N VAL A 27 -10.83 -2.66 -2.12
CA VAL A 27 -11.55 -2.12 -3.30
C VAL A 27 -10.89 -0.82 -3.79
N ALA A 28 -10.57 0.10 -2.88
CA ALA A 28 -9.91 1.36 -3.23
C ALA A 28 -8.51 1.13 -3.80
N LEU A 29 -7.74 0.26 -3.16
CA LEU A 29 -6.40 -0.12 -3.60
C LEU A 29 -6.44 -0.81 -4.97
N THR A 30 -7.36 -1.73 -5.20
CA THR A 30 -7.50 -2.41 -6.49
C THR A 30 -7.84 -1.42 -7.62
N LYS A 31 -8.75 -0.48 -7.38
CA LYS A 31 -9.05 0.61 -8.33
C LYS A 31 -7.81 1.46 -8.63
N PHE A 32 -7.03 1.77 -7.61
CA PHE A 32 -5.78 2.51 -7.77
C PHE A 32 -4.75 1.72 -8.58
N LEU A 33 -4.52 0.44 -8.27
CA LEU A 33 -3.58 -0.41 -9.00
C LEU A 33 -3.97 -0.56 -10.49
N PHE A 34 -5.25 -0.70 -10.76
CA PHE A 34 -5.75 -0.72 -12.13
C PHE A 34 -5.52 0.62 -12.84
N TRP A 35 -5.83 1.72 -12.17
CA TRP A 35 -5.63 3.06 -12.71
C TRP A 35 -4.17 3.33 -13.00
N ILE A 36 -3.25 3.10 -12.05
CA ILE A 36 -1.84 3.42 -12.22
C ILE A 36 -1.15 2.55 -13.28
N LYS A 37 -1.59 1.31 -13.47
CA LYS A 37 -1.10 0.43 -14.55
C LYS A 37 -1.55 0.88 -15.94
N LYS A 38 -2.70 1.52 -16.07
CA LYS A 38 -3.24 2.01 -17.35
C LYS A 38 -2.69 3.37 -17.78
N ILE A 39 -1.93 4.03 -16.94
CA ILE A 39 -1.37 5.34 -17.27
C ILE A 39 -0.17 5.18 -18.20
N ASN A 40 -0.44 5.11 -19.49
CA ASN A 40 0.59 4.94 -20.52
C ASN A 40 1.18 6.25 -21.06
N LYS A 41 0.58 7.41 -20.83
CA LYS A 41 0.95 8.68 -21.48
C LYS A 41 1.03 9.91 -20.58
N LYS A 42 0.51 9.87 -19.36
CA LYS A 42 0.58 11.02 -18.44
C LYS A 42 1.76 10.88 -17.50
N LYS A 43 2.56 11.93 -17.41
CA LYS A 43 3.60 12.04 -16.38
C LYS A 43 2.91 12.19 -15.02
N ILE A 44 3.02 11.19 -14.16
CA ILE A 44 2.45 11.19 -12.81
C ILE A 44 3.59 11.16 -11.81
N THR A 45 3.49 12.03 -10.83
CA THR A 45 4.44 12.10 -9.72
C THR A 45 4.01 11.16 -8.58
N GLU A 46 4.95 10.87 -7.70
CA GLU A 46 4.70 10.08 -6.47
C GLU A 46 3.61 10.72 -5.60
N VAL A 47 3.63 12.05 -5.48
CA VAL A 47 2.60 12.80 -4.72
C VAL A 47 1.22 12.69 -5.36
N GLU A 48 1.13 12.79 -6.68
CA GLU A 48 -0.15 12.63 -7.39
C GLU A 48 -0.69 11.20 -7.27
N ALA A 49 0.19 10.20 -7.28
CA ALA A 49 -0.19 8.81 -7.06
C ALA A 49 -0.76 8.60 -5.66
N ALA A 50 -0.09 9.10 -4.62
CA ALA A 50 -0.58 9.04 -3.24
C ALA A 50 -1.95 9.72 -3.09
N LYS A 51 -2.10 10.93 -3.62
CA LYS A 51 -3.36 11.67 -3.60
C LYS A 51 -4.48 10.96 -4.36
N LYS A 52 -4.16 10.29 -5.46
CA LYS A 52 -5.14 9.52 -6.23
C LYS A 52 -5.66 8.32 -5.46
N LEU A 53 -4.79 7.60 -4.75
CA LEU A 53 -5.20 6.49 -3.87
C LEU A 53 -6.12 6.97 -2.76
N GLU A 54 -5.76 8.07 -2.09
CA GLU A 54 -6.62 8.69 -1.08
C GLU A 54 -7.99 9.08 -1.64
N ASN A 55 -8.04 9.62 -2.85
CA ASN A 55 -9.31 9.96 -3.51
C ASN A 55 -10.17 8.72 -3.78
N PHE A 56 -9.57 7.55 -4.09
CA PHE A 56 -10.33 6.31 -4.20
C PHE A 56 -10.88 5.84 -2.84
N ARG A 57 -10.14 6.03 -1.74
CA ARG A 57 -10.60 5.75 -0.38
C ARG A 57 -11.77 6.66 0.02
N LYS A 58 -11.69 7.95 -0.31
CA LYS A 58 -12.74 8.95 -0.03
C LYS A 58 -14.09 8.66 -0.71
N LEU A 59 -14.13 7.79 -1.70
CA LEU A 59 -15.40 7.34 -2.30
C LEU A 59 -16.21 6.46 -1.33
N ASN A 60 -15.59 5.95 -0.27
CA ASN A 60 -16.25 5.16 0.75
C ASN A 60 -16.66 6.03 1.94
N LYS A 61 -17.96 6.07 2.26
CA LYS A 61 -18.53 6.87 3.37
C LYS A 61 -17.99 6.52 4.76
N ASN A 62 -17.36 5.36 4.90
CA ASN A 62 -16.75 4.90 6.15
C ASN A 62 -15.28 5.31 6.29
N PHE A 63 -14.64 5.80 5.23
CA PHE A 63 -13.28 6.33 5.28
C PHE A 63 -13.26 7.68 6.00
N LEU A 64 -12.35 7.86 6.92
CA LEU A 64 -12.19 9.09 7.70
C LEU A 64 -10.96 9.87 7.24
N TYR A 65 -9.79 9.25 7.29
CA TYR A 65 -8.50 9.85 6.91
C TYR A 65 -7.46 8.73 6.68
N PRO A 66 -6.30 9.04 6.08
CA PRO A 66 -5.20 8.07 5.99
C PRO A 66 -4.73 7.66 7.38
N SER A 67 -4.48 6.36 7.60
CA SER A 67 -3.96 5.86 8.88
C SER A 67 -2.52 6.33 9.15
N PHE A 68 -1.79 6.62 8.07
CA PHE A 68 -0.47 7.26 8.07
C PHE A 68 -0.22 7.93 6.72
N ASP A 69 0.82 8.77 6.64
CA ASP A 69 1.21 9.41 5.39
C ASP A 69 1.61 8.37 4.35
N THR A 70 0.89 8.31 3.24
CA THR A 70 1.16 7.33 2.17
C THR A 70 2.59 7.42 1.67
N ILE A 71 3.29 6.30 1.70
CA ILE A 71 4.60 6.12 1.08
C ILE A 71 4.38 5.68 -0.36
N ALA A 72 4.74 6.55 -1.30
CA ALA A 72 4.67 6.28 -2.73
C ALA A 72 6.06 6.50 -3.33
N GLY A 73 6.85 5.44 -3.44
CA GLY A 73 8.25 5.50 -3.86
C GLY A 73 8.48 4.85 -5.22
N SER A 74 9.04 5.59 -6.17
CA SER A 74 9.35 5.13 -7.52
C SER A 74 10.85 4.98 -7.75
N GLY A 75 11.28 3.84 -8.26
CA GLY A 75 12.68 3.51 -8.49
C GLY A 75 13.50 3.62 -7.20
N LYS A 76 14.55 4.43 -7.18
CA LYS A 76 15.43 4.59 -6.01
C LYS A 76 14.71 5.08 -4.74
N ASN A 77 13.62 5.83 -4.87
CA ASN A 77 12.87 6.32 -3.72
C ASN A 77 12.12 5.19 -3.01
N GLY A 78 11.74 4.12 -3.71
CA GLY A 78 11.13 2.93 -3.12
C GLY A 78 12.07 2.13 -2.20
N ALA A 79 13.39 2.37 -2.25
CA ALA A 79 14.36 1.75 -1.36
C ALA A 79 14.60 2.53 -0.05
N ILE A 80 14.02 3.73 0.06
CA ILE A 80 14.17 4.58 1.25
C ILE A 80 13.10 4.20 2.27
N VAL A 81 13.53 3.75 3.44
CA VAL A 81 12.64 3.40 4.55
C VAL A 81 11.84 4.64 4.98
N HIS A 82 10.53 4.50 5.14
CA HIS A 82 9.60 5.59 5.49
C HIS A 82 9.71 6.80 4.56
N TYR A 83 9.94 6.56 3.25
CA TYR A 83 10.04 7.63 2.26
C TYR A 83 8.80 8.53 2.27
N ARG A 84 9.02 9.84 2.27
CA ARG A 84 7.95 10.84 2.18
C ARG A 84 8.14 11.68 0.93
N ALA A 85 7.27 11.49 -0.04
CA ALA A 85 7.26 12.29 -1.26
C ALA A 85 6.83 13.73 -0.93
N LYS A 86 7.68 14.71 -1.27
CA LYS A 86 7.36 16.13 -1.15
C LYS A 86 7.24 16.72 -2.56
N LYS A 87 6.33 17.66 -2.74
CA LYS A 87 6.00 18.24 -4.05
C LYS A 87 7.24 18.74 -4.81
N GLU A 88 8.19 19.31 -4.09
CA GLU A 88 9.43 19.88 -4.65
C GLU A 88 10.52 18.83 -4.93
N LYS A 89 10.42 17.64 -4.35
CA LYS A 89 11.47 16.60 -4.41
C LYS A 89 10.97 15.23 -4.85
N CYS A 90 9.70 15.09 -5.25
CA CYS A 90 9.17 13.81 -5.69
C CYS A 90 9.61 13.48 -7.12
N ARG A 91 9.62 12.17 -7.42
CA ARG A 91 9.92 11.68 -8.77
C ARG A 91 8.64 11.57 -9.60
N THR A 92 8.83 11.68 -10.93
CA THR A 92 7.84 11.18 -11.90
C THR A 92 8.00 9.67 -12.02
N ILE A 93 6.91 8.94 -11.94
CA ILE A 93 6.87 7.49 -12.08
C ILE A 93 7.13 7.14 -13.55
N LYS A 94 8.12 6.29 -13.79
CA LYS A 94 8.52 5.84 -15.13
C LYS A 94 8.09 4.40 -15.38
N ARG A 95 7.88 4.04 -16.63
CA ARG A 95 7.46 2.69 -17.03
C ARG A 95 8.44 1.58 -16.58
N ASN A 96 9.72 1.89 -16.49
CA ASN A 96 10.76 0.93 -16.09
C ASN A 96 11.02 0.94 -14.57
N ASP A 97 10.35 1.82 -13.82
CA ASP A 97 10.50 1.86 -12.37
C ASP A 97 9.75 0.69 -11.71
N ILE A 98 10.29 0.25 -10.58
CA ILE A 98 9.54 -0.47 -9.56
C ILE A 98 8.90 0.60 -8.69
N PHE A 99 7.62 0.46 -8.43
CA PHE A 99 6.85 1.39 -7.60
C PHE A 99 6.37 0.69 -6.35
N LEU A 100 6.77 1.20 -5.20
CA LEU A 100 6.32 0.78 -3.89
C LEU A 100 5.24 1.74 -3.41
N CYS A 101 4.11 1.19 -2.98
CA CYS A 101 3.03 1.94 -2.37
C CYS A 101 2.69 1.28 -1.03
N ASP A 102 2.98 1.99 0.05
CA ASP A 102 2.64 1.60 1.40
C ASP A 102 1.68 2.63 1.98
N SER A 103 0.49 2.18 2.37
CA SER A 103 -0.62 3.08 2.66
C SER A 103 -1.71 2.40 3.48
N GLY A 104 -2.48 3.18 4.18
CA GLY A 104 -3.62 2.68 4.92
C GLY A 104 -4.69 3.74 5.10
N GLY A 105 -5.84 3.30 5.61
CA GLY A 105 -6.97 4.15 5.90
C GLY A 105 -7.52 3.90 7.30
N GLN A 106 -7.89 4.97 7.98
CA GLN A 106 -8.74 4.91 9.15
C GLN A 106 -10.18 4.93 8.68
N TYR A 107 -10.88 3.86 8.97
CA TYR A 107 -12.31 3.71 8.75
C TYR A 107 -13.05 3.82 10.08
N LYS A 108 -14.36 4.06 10.03
CA LYS A 108 -15.19 4.20 11.25
C LYS A 108 -15.04 3.05 12.23
N TYR A 109 -14.77 1.84 11.74
CA TYR A 109 -14.76 0.62 12.54
C TYR A 109 -13.48 -0.20 12.46
N GLY A 110 -12.43 0.31 11.78
CA GLY A 110 -11.17 -0.39 11.66
C GLY A 110 -10.10 0.42 10.95
N THR A 111 -8.86 -0.01 11.11
CA THR A 111 -7.68 0.62 10.52
C THR A 111 -7.03 -0.35 9.56
N THR A 112 -6.54 0.14 8.41
CA THR A 112 -5.83 -0.68 7.44
C THR A 112 -4.40 -0.19 7.26
N ASP A 113 -3.54 -1.13 6.88
CA ASP A 113 -2.14 -0.94 6.53
C ASP A 113 -1.78 -1.96 5.46
N VAL A 114 -1.45 -1.52 4.26
CA VAL A 114 -1.21 -2.40 3.12
C VAL A 114 -0.09 -1.86 2.25
N THR A 115 0.93 -2.69 2.06
CA THR A 115 2.01 -2.43 1.11
C THR A 115 1.81 -3.21 -0.19
N ARG A 116 2.06 -2.57 -1.33
CA ARG A 116 2.16 -3.21 -2.65
C ARG A 116 3.35 -2.69 -3.43
N THR A 117 4.11 -3.62 -3.99
CA THR A 117 5.18 -3.32 -4.94
C THR A 117 4.74 -3.77 -6.33
N ILE A 118 4.79 -2.88 -7.29
CA ILE A 118 4.35 -3.15 -8.67
C ILE A 118 5.41 -2.74 -9.68
N CYS A 119 5.42 -3.44 -10.80
CA CYS A 119 6.20 -3.13 -11.98
C CYS A 119 5.25 -2.78 -13.14
N PHE A 120 5.64 -1.82 -13.97
CA PHE A 120 4.87 -1.38 -15.14
C PHE A 120 5.35 -2.02 -16.45
N SER A 121 6.50 -2.67 -16.44
CA SER A 121 7.08 -3.40 -17.56
C SER A 121 7.70 -4.71 -17.08
N ASN A 122 8.05 -5.55 -18.03
CA ASN A 122 8.79 -6.77 -17.73
C ASN A 122 10.16 -6.42 -17.11
N GLN A 123 10.48 -7.02 -16.00
CA GLN A 123 11.71 -6.79 -15.26
C GLN A 123 12.78 -7.82 -15.64
N ASN A 124 14.05 -7.50 -15.39
CA ASN A 124 15.15 -8.42 -15.61
C ASN A 124 15.07 -9.64 -14.66
N GLN A 125 15.79 -10.72 -15.01
CA GLN A 125 15.72 -11.99 -14.27
C GLN A 125 16.16 -11.84 -12.80
N LYS A 126 17.14 -10.98 -12.51
CA LYS A 126 17.61 -10.73 -11.13
C LYS A 126 16.48 -10.19 -10.24
N ILE A 127 15.70 -9.22 -10.73
CA ILE A 127 14.56 -8.65 -9.98
C ILE A 127 13.48 -9.72 -9.79
N LYS A 128 13.18 -10.51 -10.83
CA LYS A 128 12.21 -11.61 -10.72
C LYS A 128 12.62 -12.62 -9.67
N ASN A 129 13.88 -13.03 -9.65
CA ASN A 129 14.40 -13.97 -8.67
C ASN A 129 14.28 -13.44 -7.24
N ILE A 130 14.57 -12.15 -6.99
CA ILE A 130 14.40 -11.53 -5.68
C ILE A 130 12.93 -11.53 -5.24
N CYS A 131 12.01 -11.23 -6.15
CA CYS A 131 10.57 -11.27 -5.86
C CYS A 131 10.08 -12.68 -5.54
N MET A 132 10.54 -13.68 -6.29
CA MET A 132 10.24 -15.11 -6.05
C MET A 132 10.76 -15.57 -4.69
N PHE A 133 12.03 -15.33 -4.40
CA PHE A 133 12.64 -15.68 -3.12
C PHE A 133 11.87 -15.08 -1.92
N ARG A 134 11.44 -13.82 -2.03
CA ARG A 134 10.64 -13.17 -0.98
C ARG A 134 9.29 -13.85 -0.78
N LEU A 135 8.65 -14.30 -1.86
CA LEU A 135 7.38 -15.01 -1.80
C LEU A 135 7.54 -16.38 -1.11
N GLU A 136 8.57 -17.13 -1.49
CA GLU A 136 8.90 -18.42 -0.88
C GLU A 136 9.19 -18.31 0.62
N MET A 137 9.96 -17.28 1.03
CA MET A 137 10.20 -17.01 2.45
C MET A 137 8.90 -16.72 3.21
N ASN A 138 8.02 -15.90 2.66
CA ASN A 138 6.75 -15.59 3.31
C ASN A 138 5.86 -16.83 3.45
N GLN A 139 5.84 -17.72 2.46
CA GLN A 139 5.10 -18.97 2.53
C GLN A 139 5.69 -19.92 3.58
N ALA A 140 7.02 -20.05 3.64
CA ALA A 140 7.70 -20.83 4.65
C ALA A 140 7.40 -20.34 6.08
N ILE A 141 7.44 -19.04 6.33
CA ILE A 141 7.10 -18.45 7.63
C ILE A 141 5.63 -18.72 7.99
N SER A 142 4.72 -18.60 7.03
CA SER A 142 3.29 -18.86 7.25
C SER A 142 2.96 -20.33 7.53
N SER A 143 3.83 -21.27 7.14
CA SER A 143 3.65 -22.71 7.41
C SER A 143 4.17 -23.15 8.77
N ILE A 144 4.85 -22.28 9.52
CA ILE A 144 5.42 -22.55 10.86
C ILE A 144 4.42 -22.20 11.98
N ASN A 145 3.37 -21.44 11.67
CA ASN A 145 2.29 -21.05 12.59
C ASN A 145 1.03 -21.89 12.33
#